data_b88fa33a48aefbdb4bc43621eabbea3c
#
_entry.id   b88fa33a48aefbdb4bc43621eabbea3c
#
_cell.length_a   1.000
_cell.length_b   1.000
_cell.length_c   1.000
_cell.angle_alpha   90.00
_cell.angle_beta   90.00
_cell.angle_gamma   90.00
#
_symmetry.space_group_name_H-M   'P 1'
#
loop_
_entity.id
_entity.type
_entity.pdbx_description
1 polymer ?
#
loop_
_entity_poly.entity_id
_entity_poly.type
_entity_poly.pdbx_seq_one_letter_code
_entity_poly.pdbx_strand_id
1 'polypeptide(L)'
;MKYTLEELQKIMEYSGGNLYLSRTQITTLPEGLTVGGSLDLIGTQITNRTKFKKLQSGDYVPGRYLYADGILTHVKRKRVLHGYTYYVGKIKGKNVIYDGKNYAHCKSFKSGVEDLAFKAAKDRGAEQYHNMPVDTELTVEEAKTMYRVITGACQAGTNAFVESLGKLKEKYTIAEMIDLTRGQYGSTTFKDFWGRSEE
;
A
#
# COMPACT_ATOMS: atom_id res chain seq x y z
N MET A 1 20.66 -3.40 -29.97
CA MET A 1 19.29 -2.92 -29.72
C MET A 1 19.35 -1.75 -28.76
N LYS A 2 18.58 -0.67 -29.00
CA LYS A 2 18.54 0.51 -28.13
C LYS A 2 17.10 0.66 -27.63
N TYR A 3 16.94 0.79 -26.33
CA TYR A 3 15.64 1.14 -25.72
C TYR A 3 15.60 2.64 -25.47
N THR A 4 14.44 3.23 -25.66
CA THR A 4 14.16 4.61 -25.21
C THR A 4 14.00 4.64 -23.68
N LEU A 5 14.19 5.82 -23.09
CA LEU A 5 13.94 6.01 -21.66
C LEU A 5 12.49 5.65 -21.28
N GLU A 6 11.53 5.97 -22.16
CA GLU A 6 10.10 5.70 -21.93
C GLU A 6 9.78 4.19 -21.95
N GLU A 7 10.40 3.43 -22.85
CA GLU A 7 10.23 1.97 -22.89
C GLU A 7 10.78 1.30 -21.63
N LEU A 8 11.96 1.71 -21.16
CA LEU A 8 12.54 1.18 -19.93
C LEU A 8 11.74 1.60 -18.68
N GLN A 9 11.23 2.81 -18.64
CA GLN A 9 10.34 3.26 -17.57
C GLN A 9 9.06 2.43 -17.50
N LYS A 10 8.49 2.09 -18.65
CA LYS A 10 7.30 1.23 -18.74
C LYS A 10 7.58 -0.19 -18.24
N ILE A 11 8.73 -0.77 -18.59
CA ILE A 11 9.17 -2.08 -18.07
C ILE A 11 9.28 -2.03 -16.54
N MET A 12 9.92 -1.01 -15.98
CA MET A 12 10.07 -0.84 -14.53
C MET A 12 8.75 -0.66 -13.79
N GLU A 13 7.74 -0.09 -14.43
CA GLU A 13 6.40 0.08 -13.86
C GLU A 13 5.72 -1.27 -13.57
N TYR A 14 5.90 -2.25 -14.46
CA TYR A 14 5.37 -3.61 -14.27
C TYR A 14 6.18 -4.45 -13.29
N SER A 15 7.46 -4.12 -13.09
CA SER A 15 8.39 -4.86 -12.24
C SER A 15 8.60 -4.24 -10.85
N GLY A 16 7.75 -3.28 -10.45
CA GLY A 16 7.87 -2.60 -9.15
C GLY A 16 9.15 -1.76 -9.01
N GLY A 17 9.66 -1.22 -10.13
CA GLY A 17 10.85 -0.40 -10.15
C GLY A 17 12.15 -1.15 -10.46
N ASN A 18 12.10 -2.47 -10.62
CA ASN A 18 13.24 -3.27 -11.06
C ASN A 18 13.41 -3.21 -12.58
N LEU A 19 14.64 -3.34 -13.06
CA LEU A 19 14.96 -3.38 -14.47
C LEU A 19 15.83 -4.60 -14.77
N TYR A 20 15.22 -5.61 -15.37
CA TYR A 20 15.87 -6.86 -15.75
C TYR A 20 16.14 -6.87 -17.26
N LEU A 21 17.39 -6.64 -17.65
CA LEU A 21 17.85 -6.60 -19.04
C LEU A 21 18.89 -7.71 -19.33
N SER A 22 19.02 -8.67 -18.42
CA SER A 22 19.97 -9.77 -18.59
C SER A 22 19.75 -10.53 -19.90
N ARG A 23 20.86 -10.89 -20.54
CA ARG A 23 20.92 -11.61 -21.83
C ARG A 23 20.22 -10.88 -23.01
N THR A 24 19.90 -9.60 -22.87
CA THR A 24 19.43 -8.78 -24.00
C THR A 24 20.61 -8.23 -24.81
N GLN A 25 20.35 -7.92 -26.09
CA GLN A 25 21.36 -7.32 -26.97
C GLN A 25 21.49 -5.79 -26.81
N ILE A 26 21.18 -5.27 -25.63
CA ILE A 26 21.29 -3.84 -25.36
C ILE A 26 22.77 -3.47 -25.22
N THR A 27 23.14 -2.35 -25.86
CA THR A 27 24.53 -1.86 -25.91
C THR A 27 24.71 -0.59 -25.11
N THR A 28 23.64 0.19 -24.92
CA THR A 28 23.68 1.48 -24.19
C THR A 28 22.39 1.67 -23.42
N LEU A 29 22.50 2.31 -22.27
CA LEU A 29 21.32 2.76 -21.51
C LEU A 29 21.09 4.25 -21.80
N PRO A 30 19.82 4.70 -21.89
CA PRO A 30 19.51 6.10 -22.18
C PRO A 30 19.96 7.01 -21.03
N GLU A 31 20.34 8.22 -21.37
CA GLU A 31 20.70 9.24 -20.40
C GLU A 31 19.49 9.57 -19.50
N GLY A 32 19.74 9.79 -18.19
CA GLY A 32 18.71 10.08 -17.22
C GLY A 32 17.87 8.87 -16.78
N LEU A 33 18.28 7.64 -17.14
CA LEU A 33 17.66 6.44 -16.61
C LEU A 33 17.83 6.38 -15.09
N THR A 34 16.72 6.16 -14.39
CA THR A 34 16.69 6.00 -12.94
C THR A 34 16.00 4.67 -12.63
N VAL A 35 16.62 3.81 -11.83
CA VAL A 35 16.12 2.49 -11.47
C VAL A 35 15.72 2.51 -9.99
N GLY A 36 14.49 2.11 -9.70
CA GLY A 36 13.93 2.12 -8.35
C GLY A 36 14.42 0.97 -7.47
N GLY A 37 14.63 -0.19 -8.08
CA GLY A 37 15.03 -1.41 -7.40
C GLY A 37 16.32 -2.01 -7.97
N SER A 38 16.30 -3.30 -8.28
CA SER A 38 17.43 -4.03 -8.85
C SER A 38 17.61 -3.70 -10.33
N LEU A 39 18.88 -3.59 -10.76
CA LEU A 39 19.28 -3.51 -12.15
C LEU A 39 20.08 -4.76 -12.50
N ASP A 40 19.54 -5.60 -13.38
CA ASP A 40 20.24 -6.78 -13.90
C ASP A 40 20.68 -6.55 -15.35
N LEU A 41 21.98 -6.52 -15.56
CA LEU A 41 22.64 -6.34 -16.86
C LEU A 41 23.54 -7.53 -17.24
N ILE A 42 23.36 -8.69 -16.59
CA ILE A 42 24.19 -9.88 -16.82
C ILE A 42 24.06 -10.33 -18.29
N GLY A 43 25.19 -10.49 -18.96
CA GLY A 43 25.22 -10.93 -20.36
C GLY A 43 24.80 -9.87 -21.38
N THR A 44 24.69 -8.59 -20.98
CA THR A 44 24.55 -7.45 -21.90
C THR A 44 25.92 -6.95 -22.36
N GLN A 45 25.92 -6.18 -23.45
CA GLN A 45 27.14 -5.51 -23.98
C GLN A 45 27.38 -4.13 -23.37
N ILE A 46 26.69 -3.78 -22.28
CA ILE A 46 26.81 -2.48 -21.61
C ILE A 46 28.10 -2.43 -20.80
N THR A 47 29.01 -1.55 -21.20
CA THR A 47 30.30 -1.36 -20.53
C THR A 47 30.28 -0.20 -19.53
N ASN A 48 29.43 0.80 -19.73
CA ASN A 48 29.36 1.98 -18.86
C ASN A 48 28.23 1.84 -17.83
N ARG A 49 28.60 1.39 -16.63
CA ARG A 49 27.66 1.13 -15.49
C ARG A 49 27.56 2.29 -14.49
N THR A 50 28.20 3.42 -14.74
CA THR A 50 28.58 4.37 -13.67
C THR A 50 27.60 5.50 -13.37
N LYS A 51 26.38 5.55 -13.92
CA LYS A 51 25.50 6.72 -13.75
C LYS A 51 24.05 6.40 -13.35
N PHE A 52 23.83 5.42 -12.47
CA PHE A 52 22.46 5.18 -11.99
C PHE A 52 22.28 5.69 -10.57
N LYS A 53 21.35 6.63 -10.39
CA LYS A 53 20.87 7.01 -9.08
C LYS A 53 19.92 5.93 -8.59
N LYS A 54 20.24 5.29 -7.46
CA LYS A 54 19.27 4.43 -6.76
C LYS A 54 18.19 5.33 -6.18
N LEU A 55 16.92 5.03 -6.50
CA LEU A 55 15.79 5.76 -5.94
C LEU A 55 15.61 5.45 -4.46
N GLN A 56 15.18 6.46 -3.71
CA GLN A 56 14.78 6.33 -2.33
C GLN A 56 13.27 6.59 -2.19
N SER A 57 12.64 6.00 -1.17
CA SER A 57 11.22 6.25 -0.93
C SER A 57 10.98 7.74 -0.72
N GLY A 58 10.05 8.30 -1.47
CA GLY A 58 9.77 9.73 -1.52
C GLY A 58 10.38 10.47 -2.73
N ASP A 59 11.26 9.84 -3.51
CA ASP A 59 11.79 10.44 -4.74
C ASP A 59 10.63 10.69 -5.72
N TYR A 60 10.37 11.97 -5.98
CA TYR A 60 9.29 12.43 -6.86
C TYR A 60 9.81 13.34 -7.96
N VAL A 61 9.45 13.03 -9.20
CA VAL A 61 9.69 13.91 -10.36
C VAL A 61 8.34 14.31 -10.95
N PRO A 62 7.97 15.61 -10.92
CA PRO A 62 6.69 16.10 -11.40
C PRO A 62 6.38 15.67 -12.84
N GLY A 63 5.14 15.14 -13.05
CA GLY A 63 4.68 14.68 -14.34
C GLY A 63 5.34 13.38 -14.86
N ARG A 64 6.28 12.83 -14.10
CA ARG A 64 7.00 11.59 -14.44
C ARG A 64 6.67 10.47 -13.48
N TYR A 65 7.27 10.44 -12.28
CA TYR A 65 7.11 9.34 -11.33
C TYR A 65 7.20 9.77 -9.86
N LEU A 66 6.70 8.90 -9.00
CA LEU A 66 6.98 8.81 -7.57
C LEU A 66 7.50 7.39 -7.29
N TYR A 67 8.58 7.28 -6.51
CA TYR A 67 9.03 6.03 -5.94
C TYR A 67 8.67 5.99 -4.46
N ALA A 68 7.87 5.02 -4.04
CA ALA A 68 7.44 4.88 -2.66
C ALA A 68 7.24 3.40 -2.31
N ASP A 69 7.66 2.99 -1.12
CA ASP A 69 7.55 1.60 -0.60
C ASP A 69 8.07 0.54 -1.59
N GLY A 70 9.17 0.84 -2.30
CA GLY A 70 9.76 -0.07 -3.29
C GLY A 70 9.06 -0.11 -4.65
N ILE A 71 8.02 0.71 -4.86
CA ILE A 71 7.21 0.72 -6.09
C ILE A 71 7.38 2.05 -6.83
N LEU A 72 7.72 1.95 -8.12
CA LEU A 72 7.72 3.10 -9.03
C LEU A 72 6.31 3.30 -9.58
N THR A 73 5.71 4.46 -9.31
CA THR A 73 4.41 4.84 -9.85
C THR A 73 4.56 6.00 -10.80
N HIS A 74 4.13 5.85 -12.06
CA HIS A 74 4.06 6.96 -13.01
C HIS A 74 2.95 7.92 -12.62
N VAL A 75 3.32 9.16 -12.27
CA VAL A 75 2.40 10.17 -11.74
C VAL A 75 2.05 11.18 -12.82
N LYS A 76 0.74 11.40 -13.01
CA LYS A 76 0.20 12.43 -13.89
C LYS A 76 0.18 13.79 -13.20
N ARG A 77 -0.24 13.81 -11.92
CA ARG A 77 -0.37 15.04 -11.11
C ARG A 77 -0.33 14.74 -9.61
N LYS A 78 0.07 15.75 -8.85
CA LYS A 78 0.05 15.80 -7.38
C LYS A 78 -1.05 16.76 -6.92
N ARG A 79 -1.74 16.43 -5.84
CA ARG A 79 -2.76 17.28 -5.18
C ARG A 79 -2.58 17.18 -3.67
N VAL A 80 -2.98 18.23 -2.96
CA VAL A 80 -3.15 18.19 -1.50
C VAL A 80 -4.65 18.23 -1.23
N LEU A 81 -5.16 17.23 -0.50
CA LEU A 81 -6.57 17.06 -0.19
C LEU A 81 -6.69 16.66 1.29
N HIS A 82 -7.44 17.43 2.08
CA HIS A 82 -7.69 17.12 3.50
C HIS A 82 -6.42 16.80 4.32
N GLY A 83 -5.32 17.52 4.08
CA GLY A 83 -4.04 17.30 4.76
C GLY A 83 -3.17 16.18 4.17
N TYR A 84 -3.67 15.38 3.24
CA TYR A 84 -2.91 14.35 2.54
C TYR A 84 -2.33 14.85 1.23
N THR A 85 -1.15 14.33 0.88
CA THR A 85 -0.63 14.46 -0.48
C THR A 85 -1.07 13.29 -1.33
N TYR A 86 -1.83 13.56 -2.40
CA TYR A 86 -2.38 12.55 -3.30
C TYR A 86 -1.74 12.63 -4.67
N TYR A 87 -1.08 11.57 -5.08
CA TYR A 87 -0.44 11.41 -6.37
C TYR A 87 -1.33 10.58 -7.29
N VAL A 88 -1.87 11.21 -8.33
CA VAL A 88 -2.72 10.53 -9.32
C VAL A 88 -1.83 9.85 -10.34
N GLY A 89 -1.92 8.54 -10.43
CA GLY A 89 -1.17 7.75 -11.40
C GLY A 89 -1.63 7.97 -12.84
N LYS A 90 -0.73 7.74 -13.79
CA LYS A 90 -1.06 7.73 -15.23
C LYS A 90 -1.95 6.53 -15.57
N ILE A 91 -1.75 5.40 -14.90
CA ILE A 91 -2.60 4.21 -15.01
C ILE A 91 -3.77 4.34 -14.04
N LYS A 92 -4.99 4.09 -14.51
CA LYS A 92 -6.21 4.13 -13.69
C LYS A 92 -6.10 3.15 -12.50
N GLY A 93 -6.34 3.66 -11.29
CA GLY A 93 -6.28 2.86 -10.07
C GLY A 93 -4.86 2.59 -9.54
N LYS A 94 -3.82 3.19 -10.12
CA LYS A 94 -2.45 3.17 -9.62
C LYS A 94 -2.10 4.55 -9.05
N ASN A 95 -2.65 4.87 -7.89
CA ASN A 95 -2.42 6.15 -7.20
C ASN A 95 -1.60 5.91 -5.93
N VAL A 96 -1.05 6.98 -5.38
CA VAL A 96 -0.33 6.95 -4.10
C VAL A 96 -0.82 8.10 -3.24
N ILE A 97 -1.01 7.84 -1.95
CA ILE A 97 -1.33 8.85 -0.94
C ILE A 97 -0.23 8.88 0.13
N TYR A 98 0.00 10.05 0.71
CA TYR A 98 1.01 10.29 1.73
C TYR A 98 0.44 11.18 2.84
N ASP A 99 0.63 10.80 4.10
CA ASP A 99 0.12 11.49 5.28
C ASP A 99 1.15 12.36 6.02
N GLY A 100 2.36 12.49 5.47
CA GLY A 100 3.50 13.13 6.11
C GLY A 100 4.51 12.13 6.70
N LYS A 101 4.11 10.88 6.92
CA LYS A 101 4.96 9.81 7.45
C LYS A 101 4.98 8.58 6.54
N ASN A 102 3.80 8.09 6.14
CA ASN A 102 3.62 6.84 5.42
C ASN A 102 3.08 7.08 4.01
N TYR A 103 3.45 6.21 3.06
CA TYR A 103 2.84 6.10 1.75
C TYR A 103 1.84 4.94 1.73
N ALA A 104 0.79 5.04 0.88
CA ALA A 104 -0.07 3.92 0.54
C ALA A 104 -0.42 3.94 -0.95
N HIS A 105 -0.25 2.79 -1.61
CA HIS A 105 -0.66 2.58 -2.99
C HIS A 105 -2.13 2.21 -3.04
N CYS A 106 -2.95 2.96 -3.81
CA CYS A 106 -4.40 2.87 -3.71
C CYS A 106 -5.12 3.02 -5.06
N LYS A 107 -6.34 2.49 -5.13
CA LYS A 107 -7.22 2.67 -6.29
C LYS A 107 -7.95 4.02 -6.28
N SER A 108 -8.25 4.54 -5.09
CA SER A 108 -8.98 5.79 -4.88
C SER A 108 -8.41 6.54 -3.68
N PHE A 109 -8.78 7.82 -3.53
CA PHE A 109 -8.41 8.60 -2.35
C PHE A 109 -8.93 7.96 -1.06
N LYS A 110 -10.21 7.54 -1.03
CA LYS A 110 -10.84 6.89 0.13
C LYS A 110 -10.05 5.65 0.56
N SER A 111 -9.80 4.71 -0.38
CA SER A 111 -9.04 3.48 -0.05
C SER A 111 -7.62 3.76 0.42
N GLY A 112 -7.01 4.85 -0.06
CA GLY A 112 -5.68 5.27 0.39
C GLY A 112 -5.68 5.79 1.84
N VAL A 113 -6.68 6.57 2.22
CA VAL A 113 -6.85 7.03 3.62
C VAL A 113 -7.05 5.85 4.56
N GLU A 114 -7.90 4.87 4.17
CA GLU A 114 -8.11 3.63 4.94
C GLU A 114 -6.80 2.84 5.13
N ASP A 115 -5.98 2.72 4.06
CA ASP A 115 -4.70 2.02 4.14
C ASP A 115 -3.68 2.74 5.02
N LEU A 116 -3.63 4.08 4.97
CA LEU A 116 -2.77 4.87 5.86
C LEU A 116 -3.21 4.73 7.32
N ALA A 117 -4.52 4.79 7.60
CA ALA A 117 -5.07 4.58 8.94
C ALA A 117 -4.72 3.17 9.48
N PHE A 118 -4.83 2.15 8.61
CA PHE A 118 -4.41 0.79 8.95
C PHE A 118 -2.91 0.69 9.23
N LYS A 119 -2.04 1.30 8.40
CA LYS A 119 -0.59 1.32 8.63
C LYS A 119 -0.27 1.96 9.98
N ALA A 120 -0.85 3.11 10.28
CA ALA A 120 -0.66 3.82 11.55
C ALA A 120 -1.15 3.00 12.75
N ALA A 121 -2.29 2.32 12.65
CA ALA A 121 -2.81 1.46 13.70
C ALA A 121 -1.95 0.20 13.89
N LYS A 122 -1.48 -0.41 12.80
CA LYS A 122 -0.58 -1.56 12.83
C LYS A 122 0.77 -1.22 13.49
N ASP A 123 1.31 -0.03 13.23
CA ASP A 123 2.56 0.45 13.86
C ASP A 123 2.41 0.58 15.38
N ARG A 124 1.21 0.95 15.88
CA ARG A 124 0.90 0.99 17.33
C ARG A 124 0.70 -0.39 17.95
N GLY A 125 0.42 -1.40 17.14
CA GLY A 125 0.17 -2.77 17.57
C GLY A 125 -1.27 -3.02 18.06
N ALA A 126 -1.60 -4.29 18.35
CA ALA A 126 -2.92 -4.68 18.87
C ALA A 126 -3.12 -4.26 20.35
N GLU A 127 -2.02 -4.09 21.09
CA GLU A 127 -2.03 -3.71 22.50
C GLU A 127 -2.82 -2.41 22.79
N GLN A 128 -2.90 -1.50 21.81
CA GLN A 128 -3.70 -0.27 21.94
C GLN A 128 -5.19 -0.53 22.21
N TYR A 129 -5.68 -1.74 21.91
CA TYR A 129 -7.09 -2.12 22.06
C TYR A 129 -7.37 -2.94 23.33
N HIS A 130 -6.36 -3.42 24.05
CA HIS A 130 -6.52 -4.34 25.19
C HIS A 130 -7.47 -3.85 26.29
N ASN A 131 -7.46 -2.54 26.55
CA ASN A 131 -8.24 -1.94 27.64
C ASN A 131 -9.57 -1.32 27.15
N MET A 132 -9.99 -1.60 25.93
CA MET A 132 -11.25 -1.07 25.41
C MET A 132 -12.41 -1.97 25.90
N PRO A 133 -13.45 -1.40 26.55
CA PRO A 133 -14.64 -2.14 26.91
C PRO A 133 -15.33 -2.73 25.68
N VAL A 134 -15.93 -3.93 25.83
CA VAL A 134 -16.60 -4.62 24.69
C VAL A 134 -17.86 -3.90 24.20
N ASP A 135 -18.41 -2.99 24.96
CA ASP A 135 -19.52 -2.10 24.60
C ASP A 135 -19.07 -0.81 23.88
N THR A 136 -17.75 -0.65 23.67
CA THR A 136 -17.23 0.51 22.90
C THR A 136 -17.79 0.49 21.49
N GLU A 137 -18.39 1.61 21.09
CA GLU A 137 -18.91 1.82 19.74
C GLU A 137 -17.82 2.31 18.77
N LEU A 138 -17.75 1.68 17.62
CA LEU A 138 -16.82 1.95 16.55
C LEU A 138 -17.55 2.17 15.24
N THR A 139 -17.10 3.10 14.44
CA THR A 139 -17.53 3.23 13.04
C THR A 139 -17.07 1.99 12.26
N VAL A 140 -17.69 1.72 11.11
CA VAL A 140 -17.32 0.58 10.24
C VAL A 140 -15.83 0.59 9.89
N GLU A 141 -15.24 1.77 9.63
CA GLU A 141 -13.83 1.88 9.25
C GLU A 141 -12.90 1.63 10.46
N GLU A 142 -13.25 2.08 11.64
CA GLU A 142 -12.52 1.79 12.88
C GLU A 142 -12.61 0.29 13.21
N ALA A 143 -13.78 -0.30 13.10
CA ALA A 143 -14.05 -1.72 13.29
C ALA A 143 -13.21 -2.59 12.35
N LYS A 144 -13.19 -2.26 11.05
CA LYS A 144 -12.34 -2.92 10.04
C LYS A 144 -10.86 -2.82 10.40
N THR A 145 -10.42 -1.63 10.79
CA THR A 145 -9.01 -1.38 11.15
C THR A 145 -8.61 -2.21 12.36
N MET A 146 -9.41 -2.18 13.43
CA MET A 146 -9.18 -2.97 14.65
C MET A 146 -9.12 -4.46 14.34
N TYR A 147 -10.13 -5.00 13.63
CA TYR A 147 -10.16 -6.40 13.25
C TYR A 147 -8.92 -6.84 12.49
N ARG A 148 -8.51 -6.06 11.48
CA ARG A 148 -7.32 -6.34 10.67
C ARG A 148 -6.03 -6.28 11.48
N VAL A 149 -5.90 -5.35 12.41
CA VAL A 149 -4.72 -5.23 13.27
C VAL A 149 -4.59 -6.44 14.21
N ILE A 150 -5.69 -6.88 14.81
CA ILE A 150 -5.70 -7.99 15.76
C ILE A 150 -5.54 -9.35 15.05
N THR A 151 -6.20 -9.54 13.91
CA THR A 151 -6.30 -10.85 13.24
C THR A 151 -5.33 -11.06 12.08
N GLY A 152 -4.76 -9.99 11.55
CA GLY A 152 -3.97 -10.03 10.30
C GLY A 152 -4.83 -10.19 9.03
N ALA A 153 -6.16 -10.06 9.11
CA ALA A 153 -7.05 -10.19 7.97
C ALA A 153 -6.69 -9.19 6.85
N CYS A 154 -6.75 -9.65 5.59
CA CYS A 154 -6.45 -8.80 4.45
C CYS A 154 -7.59 -7.82 4.14
N GLN A 155 -7.26 -6.68 3.51
CA GLN A 155 -8.24 -5.65 3.16
C GLN A 155 -9.34 -6.18 2.23
N ALA A 156 -8.97 -6.98 1.23
CA ALA A 156 -9.93 -7.51 0.27
C ALA A 156 -10.98 -8.41 0.94
N GLY A 157 -10.55 -9.34 1.81
CA GLY A 157 -11.46 -10.22 2.56
C GLY A 157 -12.36 -9.44 3.52
N THR A 158 -11.78 -8.47 4.25
CA THR A 158 -12.56 -7.63 5.18
C THR A 158 -13.60 -6.78 4.45
N ASN A 159 -13.24 -6.19 3.30
CA ASN A 159 -14.20 -5.42 2.51
C ASN A 159 -15.31 -6.30 1.92
N ALA A 160 -14.98 -7.47 1.39
CA ALA A 160 -15.97 -8.43 0.86
C ALA A 160 -16.94 -8.87 1.95
N PHE A 161 -16.44 -9.11 3.17
CA PHE A 161 -17.29 -9.44 4.32
C PHE A 161 -18.25 -8.29 4.66
N VAL A 162 -17.75 -7.06 4.78
CA VAL A 162 -18.59 -5.88 5.08
C VAL A 162 -19.64 -5.65 3.98
N GLU A 163 -19.27 -5.81 2.72
CA GLU A 163 -20.21 -5.74 1.59
C GLU A 163 -21.31 -6.82 1.68
N SER A 164 -20.96 -8.01 2.17
CA SER A 164 -21.94 -9.12 2.34
C SER A 164 -23.00 -8.86 3.41
N LEU A 165 -22.75 -7.96 4.37
CA LEU A 165 -23.70 -7.59 5.42
C LEU A 165 -24.89 -6.77 4.91
N GLY A 166 -24.81 -6.23 3.71
CA GLY A 166 -25.86 -5.41 3.09
C GLY A 166 -26.04 -4.06 3.77
N LYS A 167 -27.15 -3.83 4.49
CA LYS A 167 -27.39 -2.55 5.17
C LYS A 167 -26.59 -2.47 6.46
N LEU A 168 -25.63 -1.55 6.50
CA LEU A 168 -24.77 -1.32 7.65
C LEU A 168 -25.42 -0.34 8.65
N LYS A 169 -25.11 -0.55 9.93
CA LYS A 169 -25.31 0.48 10.99
C LYS A 169 -24.21 1.54 10.84
N GLU A 170 -24.43 2.69 11.43
CA GLU A 170 -23.43 3.76 11.54
C GLU A 170 -22.24 3.32 12.42
N LYS A 171 -22.56 2.61 13.52
CA LYS A 171 -21.59 2.08 14.47
C LYS A 171 -21.93 0.67 14.92
N TYR A 172 -20.92 -0.03 15.40
CA TYR A 172 -21.01 -1.37 15.99
C TYR A 172 -20.22 -1.42 17.28
N THR A 173 -20.72 -2.11 18.30
CA THR A 173 -19.94 -2.42 19.50
C THR A 173 -18.94 -3.55 19.20
N ILE A 174 -17.88 -3.65 20.01
CA ILE A 174 -16.92 -4.76 19.92
C ILE A 174 -17.64 -6.11 20.14
N ALA A 175 -18.59 -6.17 21.06
CA ALA A 175 -19.42 -7.38 21.28
C ALA A 175 -20.18 -7.77 20.00
N GLU A 176 -20.84 -6.82 19.33
CA GLU A 176 -21.51 -7.07 18.05
C GLU A 176 -20.53 -7.53 16.98
N MET A 177 -19.31 -6.97 16.93
CA MET A 177 -18.29 -7.40 15.98
C MET A 177 -17.85 -8.84 16.21
N ILE A 178 -17.69 -9.28 17.47
CA ILE A 178 -17.37 -10.66 17.82
C ILE A 178 -18.45 -11.61 17.27
N ASP A 179 -19.71 -11.26 17.43
CA ASP A 179 -20.83 -12.09 16.94
C ASP A 179 -20.93 -12.09 15.40
N LEU A 180 -20.83 -10.93 14.77
CA LEU A 180 -20.92 -10.78 13.32
C LEU A 180 -19.79 -11.49 12.57
N THR A 181 -18.58 -11.49 13.15
CA THR A 181 -17.41 -12.08 12.49
C THR A 181 -17.26 -13.59 12.69
N ARG A 182 -18.22 -14.26 13.36
CA ARG A 182 -18.17 -15.72 13.52
C ARG A 182 -18.00 -16.44 12.18
N GLY A 183 -17.02 -17.35 12.14
CA GLY A 183 -16.69 -18.09 10.92
C GLY A 183 -15.86 -17.34 9.89
N GLN A 184 -15.51 -16.07 10.12
CA GLN A 184 -14.58 -15.32 9.28
C GLN A 184 -13.12 -15.65 9.65
N TYR A 185 -12.20 -15.35 8.73
CA TYR A 185 -10.77 -15.50 8.99
C TYR A 185 -10.35 -14.70 10.23
N GLY A 186 -9.75 -15.36 11.20
CA GLY A 186 -9.28 -14.73 12.43
C GLY A 186 -10.34 -14.48 13.50
N SER A 187 -11.59 -14.95 13.32
CA SER A 187 -12.68 -14.74 14.28
C SER A 187 -12.38 -15.28 15.67
N THR A 188 -11.71 -16.44 15.78
CA THR A 188 -11.26 -17.01 17.05
C THR A 188 -10.23 -16.11 17.72
N THR A 189 -9.20 -15.68 16.96
CA THR A 189 -8.16 -14.74 17.44
C THR A 189 -8.79 -13.44 17.93
N PHE A 190 -9.79 -12.91 17.21
CA PHE A 190 -10.48 -11.69 17.59
C PHE A 190 -11.28 -11.87 18.90
N LYS A 191 -12.05 -12.94 19.00
CA LYS A 191 -12.81 -13.28 20.22
C LYS A 191 -11.88 -13.48 21.42
N ASP A 192 -10.81 -14.28 21.26
CA ASP A 192 -9.86 -14.60 22.34
C ASP A 192 -9.07 -13.38 22.81
N PHE A 193 -8.89 -12.37 21.94
CA PHE A 193 -8.26 -11.11 22.30
C PHE A 193 -9.01 -10.40 23.43
N TRP A 194 -10.34 -10.47 23.43
CA TRP A 194 -11.19 -9.86 24.46
C TRP A 194 -11.48 -10.78 25.64
N GLY A 195 -11.28 -12.09 25.49
CA GLY A 195 -11.46 -13.08 26.57
C GLY A 195 -10.29 -13.17 27.55
N ARG A 196 -9.18 -12.47 27.30
CA ARG A 196 -7.98 -12.47 28.17
C ARG A 196 -8.02 -11.43 29.29
N SER A 197 -9.11 -10.71 29.44
CA SER A 197 -9.26 -9.61 30.41
C SER A 197 -9.80 -10.05 31.78
N GLU A 198 -9.88 -11.36 32.07
CA GLU A 198 -10.40 -11.90 33.33
C GLU A 198 -9.42 -12.84 34.05
N GLU A 199 -8.09 -12.51 34.06
CA GLU A 199 -7.16 -13.11 35.01
C GLU A 199 -6.37 -12.05 35.79
#